data_9296403e0f5a3c551a16bcb865ed0167
#
_entry.id   9296403e0f5a3c551a16bcb865ed0167
#
_cell.length_a   1.000
_cell.length_b   1.000
_cell.length_c   1.000
_cell.angle_alpha   90.00
_cell.angle_beta   90.00
_cell.angle_gamma   90.00
#
_symmetry.space_group_name_H-M   'P 1'
#
loop_
_entity.id
_entity.type
_entity.pdbx_description
1 polymer ?
#
loop_
_entity_poly.entity_id
_entity_poly.type
_entity_poly.pdbx_seq_one_letter_code
_entity_poly.pdbx_strand_id
1 'polypeptide(L)'
;MVEVVSPELERGGVRAKSLYNAASARVTGIEPPYQKVRTIELEYGRQFTWTDEQRVARVAIVGYDMADQLFGKRHILGETLMLDGVPYAVVGKIRKKEQDSNYNGPDNNKIFVPFAAMMQDLPRKDAPAGSLSDIVVAPKPFVVDDLPRVLDERTGRIEDIQWPLETNVRAVLARRHGFDPADNQAVTMWDTSLETLMFGRMISRMKDFFTIVGVVTLALGGIGVMNIMLIAVKERTREIGVRKALGATTHSIQQQFFMEGFFLTLLSGGAGMLVAVVLCQLVNLLPMPARFDGMIVSWQAALVSLATLVLIGIVTSTYPARRAAELPPVEALRFEM
;
A
#
# COMPACT_ATOMS: atom_id res chain seq x y z
N MET A 1 7.53 20.81 -11.91
CA MET A 1 7.63 19.41 -12.35
C MET A 1 8.58 18.59 -11.47
N VAL A 2 9.80 19.05 -11.22
CA VAL A 2 10.78 18.39 -10.33
C VAL A 2 10.69 18.98 -8.93
N GLU A 3 10.69 18.14 -7.88
CA GLU A 3 10.80 18.54 -6.49
C GLU A 3 12.24 18.43 -6.00
N VAL A 4 12.88 17.30 -6.29
CA VAL A 4 14.23 16.99 -5.83
C VAL A 4 15.05 16.39 -6.97
N VAL A 5 16.31 16.80 -7.04
CA VAL A 5 17.34 16.14 -7.85
C VAL A 5 18.49 15.84 -6.91
N SER A 6 18.99 14.62 -6.92
CA SER A 6 20.15 14.21 -6.13
C SER A 6 21.08 13.34 -6.97
N PRO A 7 22.36 13.70 -7.07
CA PRO A 7 23.36 12.81 -7.66
C PRO A 7 23.58 11.60 -6.76
N GLU A 8 23.94 10.50 -7.37
CA GLU A 8 24.35 9.28 -6.68
C GLU A 8 25.67 8.77 -7.26
N LEU A 9 26.58 8.45 -6.37
CA LEU A 9 27.84 7.80 -6.73
C LEU A 9 27.91 6.47 -6.00
N GLU A 10 28.04 5.38 -6.74
CA GLU A 10 28.09 4.05 -6.17
C GLU A 10 29.43 3.36 -6.47
N ARG A 11 29.97 2.68 -5.45
CA ARG A 11 31.16 1.85 -5.60
C ARG A 11 31.01 0.56 -4.80
N GLY A 12 30.99 -0.55 -5.51
CA GLY A 12 31.04 -1.89 -4.93
C GLY A 12 32.44 -2.35 -4.61
N GLY A 13 32.55 -3.39 -3.77
CA GLY A 13 33.83 -4.01 -3.46
C GLY A 13 34.76 -3.16 -2.57
N VAL A 14 34.23 -2.15 -1.88
CA VAL A 14 35.00 -1.34 -0.93
C VAL A 14 35.28 -2.16 0.32
N ARG A 15 36.54 -2.21 0.76
CA ARG A 15 36.92 -2.88 2.00
C ARG A 15 36.52 -2.02 3.20
N ALA A 16 35.43 -2.41 3.84
CA ALA A 16 34.97 -1.81 5.08
C ALA A 16 35.58 -2.58 6.26
N LYS A 17 36.24 -1.88 7.20
CA LYS A 17 36.87 -2.46 8.39
C LYS A 17 36.51 -1.65 9.63
N SER A 18 35.93 -2.30 10.61
CA SER A 18 35.77 -1.77 11.98
C SER A 18 36.93 -2.21 12.86
N LEU A 19 36.89 -1.89 14.16
CA LEU A 19 37.83 -2.45 15.14
C LEU A 19 37.63 -3.96 15.35
N TYR A 20 36.48 -4.50 14.96
CA TYR A 20 36.05 -5.88 15.26
C TYR A 20 36.12 -6.78 14.06
N ASN A 21 35.55 -6.36 12.93
CA ASN A 21 35.38 -7.17 11.72
C ASN A 21 35.69 -6.36 10.45
N ALA A 22 35.82 -7.09 9.35
CA ALA A 22 35.94 -6.51 8.01
C ALA A 22 34.97 -7.19 7.05
N ALA A 23 34.44 -6.43 6.10
CA ALA A 23 33.55 -6.91 5.05
C ALA A 23 33.82 -6.20 3.73
N SER A 24 33.40 -6.80 2.63
CA SER A 24 33.28 -6.11 1.35
C SER A 24 31.94 -5.41 1.30
N ALA A 25 31.95 -4.09 1.19
CA ALA A 25 30.76 -3.28 1.22
C ALA A 25 30.50 -2.58 -0.12
N ARG A 26 29.23 -2.26 -0.36
CA ARG A 26 28.81 -1.30 -1.35
C ARG A 26 28.66 0.05 -0.64
N VAL A 27 29.41 1.04 -1.10
CA VAL A 27 29.36 2.40 -0.57
C VAL A 27 28.64 3.29 -1.57
N THR A 28 27.72 4.08 -1.07
CA THR A 28 26.91 5.01 -1.86
C THR A 28 27.07 6.42 -1.33
N GLY A 29 27.59 7.32 -2.17
CA GLY A 29 27.69 8.75 -1.90
C GLY A 29 26.39 9.43 -2.27
N ILE A 30 25.79 10.15 -1.31
CA ILE A 30 24.48 10.77 -1.44
C ILE A 30 24.46 12.19 -0.88
N GLU A 31 23.63 13.04 -1.48
CA GLU A 31 23.28 14.34 -0.90
C GLU A 31 22.11 14.24 0.11
N PRO A 32 21.93 15.22 1.02
CA PRO A 32 20.88 15.19 2.02
C PRO A 32 19.46 14.93 1.50
N PRO A 33 19.01 15.49 0.36
CA PRO A 33 17.66 15.25 -0.15
C PRO A 33 17.38 13.78 -0.56
N TYR A 34 18.41 13.03 -0.94
CA TYR A 34 18.31 11.62 -1.29
C TYR A 34 17.68 10.79 -0.17
N GLN A 35 18.02 11.10 1.08
CA GLN A 35 17.54 10.36 2.25
C GLN A 35 16.02 10.39 2.37
N LYS A 36 15.40 11.52 1.99
CA LYS A 36 13.93 11.66 1.97
C LYS A 36 13.33 10.89 0.79
N VAL A 37 13.91 11.05 -0.41
CA VAL A 37 13.40 10.41 -1.64
C VAL A 37 13.43 8.88 -1.52
N ARG A 38 14.51 8.33 -0.95
CA ARG A 38 14.69 6.88 -0.78
C ARG A 38 14.14 6.36 0.55
N THR A 39 13.48 7.18 1.34
CA THR A 39 12.90 6.80 2.65
C THR A 39 13.95 6.09 3.53
N ILE A 40 15.10 6.74 3.73
CA ILE A 40 16.15 6.23 4.60
C ILE A 40 15.80 6.63 6.04
N GLU A 41 15.16 5.71 6.76
CA GLU A 41 14.84 5.87 8.17
C GLU A 41 15.95 5.31 9.05
N LEU A 42 16.32 6.05 10.10
CA LEU A 42 17.32 5.62 11.05
C LEU A 42 16.69 4.88 12.24
N GLU A 43 17.36 3.84 12.71
CA GLU A 43 17.07 3.21 13.98
C GLU A 43 17.53 4.13 15.13
N TYR A 44 18.72 4.73 14.96
CA TYR A 44 19.27 5.77 15.83
C TYR A 44 20.36 6.56 15.11
N GLY A 45 20.73 7.71 15.66
CA GLY A 45 21.71 8.61 15.07
C GLY A 45 21.09 9.82 14.36
N ARG A 46 21.82 10.40 13.42
CA ARG A 46 21.38 11.54 12.63
C ARG A 46 21.57 11.33 11.13
N GLN A 47 20.73 11.95 10.35
CA GLN A 47 20.86 12.05 8.89
C GLN A 47 21.99 13.00 8.50
N PHE A 48 22.43 12.92 7.23
CA PHE A 48 23.36 13.89 6.66
C PHE A 48 22.69 15.25 6.50
N THR A 49 23.50 16.27 6.67
CA THR A 49 23.12 17.66 6.50
C THR A 49 23.93 18.31 5.39
N TRP A 50 23.47 19.46 4.88
CA TRP A 50 24.26 20.25 3.93
C TRP A 50 25.61 20.71 4.49
N THR A 51 25.74 20.81 5.81
CA THR A 51 27.02 21.10 6.46
C THR A 51 28.01 19.95 6.30
N ASP A 52 27.54 18.70 6.39
CA ASP A 52 28.39 17.53 6.14
C ASP A 52 28.89 17.50 4.68
N GLU A 53 28.01 17.81 3.74
CA GLU A 53 28.32 17.88 2.32
C GLU A 53 29.35 19.00 2.01
N GLN A 54 29.09 20.22 2.47
CA GLN A 54 29.96 21.38 2.22
C GLN A 54 31.35 21.26 2.85
N ARG A 55 31.44 20.59 4.00
CA ARG A 55 32.71 20.36 4.71
C ARG A 55 33.44 19.10 4.25
N VAL A 56 32.88 18.37 3.27
CA VAL A 56 33.42 17.06 2.84
C VAL A 56 33.64 16.15 4.06
N ALA A 57 32.65 16.11 4.96
CA ALA A 57 32.78 15.42 6.23
C ALA A 57 32.85 13.90 6.04
N ARG A 58 33.86 13.27 6.65
CA ARG A 58 34.02 11.81 6.64
C ARG A 58 33.11 11.16 7.69
N VAL A 59 31.82 11.17 7.41
CA VAL A 59 30.78 10.56 8.24
C VAL A 59 30.07 9.47 7.45
N ALA A 60 29.59 8.43 8.15
CA ALA A 60 28.91 7.29 7.52
C ALA A 60 27.60 6.94 8.22
N ILE A 61 26.60 6.58 7.44
CA ILE A 61 25.37 5.92 7.91
C ILE A 61 25.45 4.47 7.42
N VAL A 62 25.28 3.51 8.34
CA VAL A 62 25.50 2.09 8.05
C VAL A 62 24.16 1.37 7.97
N GLY A 63 23.97 0.56 6.94
CA GLY A 63 22.81 -0.30 6.76
C GLY A 63 22.67 -1.33 7.87
N TYR A 64 21.46 -1.80 8.12
CA TYR A 64 21.14 -2.68 9.24
C TYR A 64 22.00 -3.95 9.27
N ASP A 65 22.01 -4.72 8.17
CA ASP A 65 22.72 -5.99 8.10
C ASP A 65 24.26 -5.78 8.03
N MET A 66 24.68 -4.70 7.36
CA MET A 66 26.09 -4.31 7.31
C MET A 66 26.63 -3.91 8.69
N ALA A 67 25.82 -3.23 9.50
CA ALA A 67 26.17 -2.88 10.87
C ALA A 67 26.35 -4.13 11.74
N ASP A 68 25.43 -5.09 11.62
CA ASP A 68 25.53 -6.36 12.35
C ASP A 68 26.75 -7.17 11.91
N GLN A 69 27.11 -7.14 10.63
CA GLN A 69 28.31 -7.83 10.10
C GLN A 69 29.62 -7.20 10.60
N LEU A 70 29.68 -5.85 10.62
CA LEU A 70 30.91 -5.14 10.97
C LEU A 70 31.10 -4.97 12.49
N PHE A 71 30.03 -4.76 13.24
CA PHE A 71 30.07 -4.41 14.66
C PHE A 71 29.35 -5.40 15.57
N GLY A 72 28.59 -6.36 15.01
CA GLY A 72 27.69 -7.23 15.79
C GLY A 72 26.55 -6.42 16.40
N LYS A 73 26.07 -6.82 17.57
CA LYS A 73 24.95 -6.14 18.25
C LYS A 73 25.38 -4.93 19.11
N ARG A 74 26.52 -4.32 18.80
CA ARG A 74 27.04 -3.18 19.57
C ARG A 74 26.37 -1.88 19.10
N HIS A 75 26.40 -0.88 20.00
CA HIS A 75 26.06 0.48 19.63
C HIS A 75 27.22 1.09 18.82
N ILE A 76 26.91 1.61 17.62
CA ILE A 76 27.94 1.96 16.63
C ILE A 76 28.15 3.47 16.43
N LEU A 77 27.36 4.33 17.10
CA LEU A 77 27.53 5.79 16.95
C LEU A 77 28.89 6.24 17.51
N GLY A 78 29.57 7.04 16.70
CA GLY A 78 30.90 7.58 17.06
C GLY A 78 32.05 6.59 16.79
N GLU A 79 31.77 5.33 16.47
CA GLU A 79 32.79 4.36 16.07
C GLU A 79 33.46 4.74 14.74
N THR A 80 34.72 4.36 14.61
CA THR A 80 35.47 4.59 13.37
C THR A 80 35.33 3.42 12.43
N LEU A 81 34.94 3.71 11.20
CA LEU A 81 34.84 2.78 10.08
C LEU A 81 35.86 3.13 9.01
N MET A 82 36.79 2.22 8.72
CA MET A 82 37.77 2.38 7.65
C MET A 82 37.16 1.92 6.32
N LEU A 83 37.08 2.79 5.34
CA LEU A 83 36.64 2.50 3.98
C LEU A 83 37.85 2.62 3.03
N ASP A 84 38.33 1.51 2.49
CA ASP A 84 39.58 1.41 1.70
C ASP A 84 40.77 2.14 2.35
N GLY A 85 40.83 2.14 3.70
CA GLY A 85 41.90 2.78 4.45
C GLY A 85 41.61 4.22 4.89
N VAL A 86 40.52 4.82 4.46
CA VAL A 86 40.09 6.16 4.89
C VAL A 86 39.14 6.08 6.08
N PRO A 87 39.38 6.78 7.19
CA PRO A 87 38.54 6.74 8.37
C PRO A 87 37.27 7.59 8.21
N TYR A 88 36.13 7.00 8.55
CA TYR A 88 34.81 7.65 8.63
C TYR A 88 34.23 7.45 10.02
N ALA A 89 33.61 8.49 10.58
CA ALA A 89 32.87 8.39 11.83
C ALA A 89 31.43 7.91 11.57
N VAL A 90 30.97 6.88 12.26
CA VAL A 90 29.58 6.41 12.12
C VAL A 90 28.65 7.39 12.85
N VAL A 91 27.68 7.99 12.11
CA VAL A 91 26.72 8.96 12.63
C VAL A 91 25.28 8.45 12.68
N GLY A 92 25.01 7.30 12.06
CA GLY A 92 23.68 6.69 12.07
C GLY A 92 23.67 5.23 11.66
N LYS A 93 22.66 4.50 12.14
CA LYS A 93 22.32 3.14 11.70
C LYS A 93 20.92 3.16 11.07
N ILE A 94 20.78 2.55 9.89
CA ILE A 94 19.48 2.42 9.22
C ILE A 94 18.62 1.42 9.98
N ARG A 95 17.32 1.73 10.12
CA ARG A 95 16.30 0.79 10.58
C ARG A 95 16.19 -0.34 9.54
N LYS A 96 15.98 -1.57 10.01
CA LYS A 96 15.74 -2.70 9.11
C LYS A 96 14.62 -2.35 8.13
N LYS A 97 14.94 -2.37 6.85
CA LYS A 97 14.04 -2.00 5.76
C LYS A 97 13.75 -3.24 4.91
N GLU A 98 12.49 -3.51 4.67
CA GLU A 98 12.07 -4.49 3.67
C GLU A 98 11.99 -3.79 2.31
N GLN A 99 12.77 -4.27 1.35
CA GLN A 99 12.84 -3.69 0.01
C GLN A 99 12.49 -4.73 -1.04
N ASP A 100 11.53 -4.37 -1.88
CA ASP A 100 11.13 -5.17 -3.04
C ASP A 100 11.88 -4.77 -4.31
N SER A 101 12.47 -3.57 -4.37
CA SER A 101 13.20 -3.10 -5.53
C SER A 101 14.65 -3.56 -5.50
N ASN A 102 15.16 -3.97 -6.67
CA ASN A 102 16.58 -4.32 -6.87
C ASN A 102 17.44 -3.12 -7.24
N TYR A 103 16.95 -1.88 -7.04
CA TYR A 103 17.73 -0.70 -7.37
C TYR A 103 19.02 -0.67 -6.55
N ASN A 104 20.15 -0.90 -7.23
CA ASN A 104 21.49 -0.89 -6.66
C ASN A 104 21.70 -1.77 -5.40
N GLY A 105 20.82 -2.78 -5.19
CA GLY A 105 20.84 -3.69 -4.04
C GLY A 105 20.18 -3.14 -2.77
N PRO A 106 20.01 -3.99 -1.74
CA PRO A 106 19.31 -3.63 -0.50
C PRO A 106 20.05 -2.56 0.31
N ASP A 107 19.32 -1.54 0.79
CA ASP A 107 19.87 -0.47 1.63
C ASP A 107 20.43 -1.01 2.97
N ASN A 108 19.91 -2.14 3.46
CA ASN A 108 20.42 -2.82 4.65
C ASN A 108 21.89 -3.26 4.52
N ASN A 109 22.36 -3.52 3.31
CA ASN A 109 23.71 -4.02 3.04
C ASN A 109 24.67 -2.93 2.52
N LYS A 110 24.24 -1.66 2.56
CA LYS A 110 25.03 -0.53 2.08
C LYS A 110 25.64 0.27 3.22
N ILE A 111 26.65 1.05 2.86
CA ILE A 111 27.18 2.14 3.67
C ILE A 111 26.96 3.42 2.88
N PHE A 112 26.32 4.41 3.50
CA PHE A 112 26.12 5.71 2.90
C PHE A 112 27.13 6.70 3.45
N VAL A 113 27.61 7.59 2.60
CA VAL A 113 28.54 8.68 2.94
C VAL A 113 28.10 9.95 2.20
N PRO A 114 28.51 11.17 2.64
CA PRO A 114 28.24 12.37 1.87
C PRO A 114 28.83 12.27 0.47
N PHE A 115 28.10 12.78 -0.53
CA PHE A 115 28.49 12.70 -1.93
C PHE A 115 29.87 13.32 -2.20
N ALA A 116 30.16 14.51 -1.62
CA ALA A 116 31.44 15.16 -1.77
C ALA A 116 32.60 14.36 -1.16
N ALA A 117 32.38 13.70 -0.01
CA ALA A 117 33.39 12.82 0.59
C ALA A 117 33.62 11.56 -0.28
N MET A 118 32.57 11.00 -0.86
CA MET A 118 32.68 9.87 -1.77
C MET A 118 33.48 10.22 -3.03
N MET A 119 33.20 11.36 -3.63
CA MET A 119 33.92 11.85 -4.83
C MET A 119 35.41 12.03 -4.57
N GLN A 120 35.77 12.50 -3.38
CA GLN A 120 37.17 12.74 -3.02
C GLN A 120 37.91 11.46 -2.64
N ASP A 121 37.33 10.64 -1.77
CA ASP A 121 38.04 9.54 -1.10
C ASP A 121 37.83 8.19 -1.81
N LEU A 122 36.69 8.00 -2.47
CA LEU A 122 36.26 6.72 -3.04
C LEU A 122 35.73 6.87 -4.48
N PRO A 123 36.45 7.57 -5.39
CA PRO A 123 36.00 7.75 -6.77
C PRO A 123 35.85 6.38 -7.48
N ARG A 124 35.01 6.37 -8.51
CA ARG A 124 34.88 5.18 -9.38
C ARG A 124 36.19 4.87 -10.05
N LYS A 125 36.53 3.56 -10.11
CA LYS A 125 37.75 3.08 -10.77
C LYS A 125 37.53 2.78 -12.26
N ASP A 126 36.30 2.54 -12.65
CA ASP A 126 35.84 2.08 -13.96
C ASP A 126 35.28 3.21 -14.84
N ALA A 127 35.35 4.44 -14.39
CA ALA A 127 34.82 5.60 -15.10
C ALA A 127 35.72 6.83 -14.93
N PRO A 128 35.65 7.81 -15.86
CA PRO A 128 36.38 9.06 -15.76
C PRO A 128 36.14 9.78 -14.42
N ALA A 129 37.12 10.54 -13.96
CA ALA A 129 37.01 11.33 -12.76
C ALA A 129 35.82 12.32 -12.87
N GLY A 130 34.99 12.39 -11.83
CA GLY A 130 33.80 13.24 -11.81
C GLY A 130 32.54 12.59 -12.42
N SER A 131 32.61 11.33 -12.87
CA SER A 131 31.43 10.63 -13.37
C SER A 131 30.50 10.25 -12.22
N LEU A 132 29.19 10.39 -12.47
CA LEU A 132 28.14 9.93 -11.60
C LEU A 132 27.77 8.47 -11.91
N SER A 133 27.20 7.77 -10.96
CA SER A 133 26.55 6.48 -11.24
C SER A 133 25.12 6.73 -11.76
N ASP A 134 24.36 7.50 -11.01
CA ASP A 134 22.96 7.77 -11.30
C ASP A 134 22.58 9.21 -10.87
N ILE A 135 21.45 9.68 -11.37
CA ILE A 135 20.80 10.90 -10.92
C ILE A 135 19.38 10.52 -10.53
N VAL A 136 19.07 10.66 -9.24
CA VAL A 136 17.71 10.43 -8.73
C VAL A 136 16.91 11.71 -8.85
N VAL A 137 15.77 11.64 -9.54
CA VAL A 137 14.87 12.76 -9.76
C VAL A 137 13.52 12.42 -9.13
N ALA A 138 13.07 13.21 -8.16
CA ALA A 138 11.74 13.07 -7.60
C ALA A 138 10.81 14.14 -8.20
N PRO A 139 9.67 13.74 -8.81
CA PRO A 139 8.68 14.68 -9.29
C PRO A 139 7.92 15.32 -8.15
N LYS A 140 7.35 16.52 -8.39
CA LYS A 140 6.31 17.06 -7.52
C LYS A 140 5.09 16.13 -7.55
N PRO A 141 4.29 16.06 -6.47
CA PRO A 141 3.06 15.30 -6.46
C PRO A 141 2.18 15.68 -7.68
N PHE A 142 1.66 14.69 -8.37
CA PHE A 142 0.83 14.88 -9.57
C PHE A 142 -0.33 13.88 -9.55
N VAL A 143 -1.38 14.22 -10.31
CA VAL A 143 -2.53 13.35 -10.53
C VAL A 143 -2.37 12.71 -11.91
N VAL A 144 -2.53 11.39 -11.99
CA VAL A 144 -2.35 10.64 -13.26
C VAL A 144 -3.38 11.06 -14.30
N ASP A 145 -4.57 11.48 -13.88
CA ASP A 145 -5.63 11.91 -14.79
C ASP A 145 -5.30 13.23 -15.48
N ASP A 146 -4.37 14.02 -14.94
CA ASP A 146 -3.88 15.26 -15.50
C ASP A 146 -2.73 15.05 -16.52
N LEU A 147 -2.27 13.81 -16.70
CA LEU A 147 -1.21 13.51 -17.65
C LEU A 147 -1.75 13.48 -19.09
N PRO A 148 -0.99 14.03 -20.04
CA PRO A 148 -1.37 13.96 -21.45
C PRO A 148 -1.44 12.50 -21.91
N ARG A 149 -2.55 12.16 -22.54
CA ARG A 149 -2.80 10.84 -23.13
C ARG A 149 -2.52 10.91 -24.61
N VAL A 150 -1.64 10.07 -25.09
CA VAL A 150 -1.45 9.91 -26.54
C VAL A 150 -2.37 8.80 -27.03
N LEU A 151 -3.33 9.19 -27.87
CA LEU A 151 -4.15 8.22 -28.62
C LEU A 151 -3.29 7.74 -29.80
N ASP A 152 -3.05 6.45 -29.88
CA ASP A 152 -2.60 5.86 -31.15
C ASP A 152 -3.73 6.00 -32.17
N GLU A 153 -3.52 6.85 -33.18
CA GLU A 153 -4.49 7.10 -34.24
C GLU A 153 -4.83 5.84 -35.06
N ARG A 154 -3.98 4.79 -35.03
CA ARG A 154 -4.19 3.54 -35.74
C ARG A 154 -5.09 2.55 -35.01
N THR A 155 -4.93 2.46 -33.69
CA THR A 155 -5.63 1.42 -32.89
C THR A 155 -6.76 2.01 -32.07
N GLY A 156 -6.86 3.33 -31.95
CA GLY A 156 -7.82 4.03 -31.06
C GLY A 156 -7.59 3.69 -29.59
N ARG A 157 -6.45 3.07 -29.25
CA ARG A 157 -6.07 2.74 -27.88
C ARG A 157 -5.20 3.83 -27.31
N ILE A 158 -5.35 4.09 -26.01
CA ILE A 158 -4.42 4.91 -25.25
C ILE A 158 -3.19 4.04 -25.01
N GLU A 159 -2.19 4.14 -25.88
CA GLU A 159 -1.01 3.28 -25.81
C GLU A 159 0.08 3.83 -24.90
N ASP A 160 0.22 5.15 -24.79
CA ASP A 160 1.25 5.73 -23.93
C ASP A 160 0.75 6.94 -23.16
N ILE A 161 0.96 6.92 -21.86
CA ILE A 161 0.94 8.11 -21.04
C ILE A 161 2.29 8.79 -21.25
N GLN A 162 2.35 9.84 -22.09
CA GLN A 162 3.57 10.64 -22.18
C GLN A 162 3.85 11.27 -20.83
N TRP A 163 4.89 10.77 -20.16
CA TRP A 163 5.35 11.31 -18.90
C TRP A 163 6.21 12.55 -19.18
N PRO A 164 5.70 13.76 -18.90
CA PRO A 164 6.40 15.00 -19.27
C PRO A 164 7.76 15.13 -18.58
N LEU A 165 7.96 14.45 -17.44
CA LEU A 165 9.21 14.51 -16.69
C LEU A 165 10.35 13.87 -17.48
N GLU A 166 10.16 12.65 -17.99
CA GLU A 166 11.19 11.94 -18.76
C GLU A 166 11.57 12.75 -19.99
N THR A 167 10.59 13.19 -20.76
CA THR A 167 10.83 14.01 -21.96
C THR A 167 11.60 15.29 -21.65
N ASN A 168 11.24 15.99 -20.58
CA ASN A 168 11.92 17.21 -20.18
C ASN A 168 13.34 16.98 -19.66
N VAL A 169 13.54 15.94 -18.83
CA VAL A 169 14.88 15.57 -18.34
C VAL A 169 15.78 15.20 -19.51
N ARG A 170 15.29 14.38 -20.45
CA ARG A 170 16.01 14.00 -21.65
C ARG A 170 16.36 15.21 -22.51
N ALA A 171 15.44 16.13 -22.72
CA ALA A 171 15.67 17.36 -23.50
C ALA A 171 16.71 18.27 -22.84
N VAL A 172 16.73 18.39 -21.52
CA VAL A 172 17.74 19.17 -20.78
C VAL A 172 19.12 18.54 -20.92
N LEU A 173 19.23 17.19 -20.73
CA LEU A 173 20.46 16.48 -20.87
C LEU A 173 21.00 16.50 -22.31
N ALA A 174 20.13 16.29 -23.30
CA ALA A 174 20.46 16.37 -24.72
C ALA A 174 21.06 17.72 -25.11
N ARG A 175 20.45 18.81 -24.63
CA ARG A 175 20.93 20.19 -24.87
C ARG A 175 22.31 20.42 -24.24
N ARG A 176 22.57 19.84 -23.09
CA ARG A 176 23.83 20.01 -22.36
C ARG A 176 24.96 19.15 -22.91
N HIS A 177 24.65 17.93 -23.35
CA HIS A 177 25.62 16.92 -23.75
C HIS A 177 25.69 16.70 -25.27
N GLY A 178 24.86 17.38 -26.07
CA GLY A 178 24.92 17.40 -27.53
C GLY A 178 24.45 16.10 -28.20
N PHE A 179 23.55 15.34 -27.61
CA PHE A 179 22.92 14.18 -28.22
C PHE A 179 21.49 14.48 -28.69
N ASP A 180 20.94 13.61 -29.56
CA ASP A 180 19.57 13.75 -30.05
C ASP A 180 18.56 13.39 -28.94
N PRO A 181 17.61 14.27 -28.58
CA PRO A 181 16.56 13.94 -27.61
C PRO A 181 15.72 12.70 -27.96
N ALA A 182 15.65 12.34 -29.26
CA ALA A 182 14.95 11.14 -29.71
C ALA A 182 15.76 9.84 -29.49
N ASP A 183 17.05 9.96 -29.18
CA ASP A 183 17.89 8.80 -28.89
C ASP A 183 17.62 8.26 -27.47
N ASN A 184 16.83 7.20 -27.40
CA ASN A 184 16.50 6.53 -26.16
C ASN A 184 17.69 5.75 -25.55
N GLN A 185 18.78 5.52 -26.31
CA GLN A 185 19.95 4.81 -25.84
C GLN A 185 20.98 5.75 -25.20
N ALA A 186 20.94 7.03 -25.52
CA ALA A 186 21.86 8.03 -24.97
C ALA A 186 21.76 8.19 -23.46
N VAL A 187 20.54 8.05 -22.90
CA VAL A 187 20.29 8.08 -21.45
C VAL A 187 19.23 7.05 -21.12
N THR A 188 19.59 6.09 -20.29
CA THR A 188 18.64 5.13 -19.73
C THR A 188 17.92 5.75 -18.56
N MET A 189 16.60 5.75 -18.60
CA MET A 189 15.76 6.21 -17.49
C MET A 189 14.90 5.07 -16.97
N TRP A 190 14.84 4.95 -15.67
CA TRP A 190 13.94 4.01 -14.99
C TRP A 190 12.92 4.79 -14.17
N ASP A 191 11.70 4.88 -14.68
CA ASP A 191 10.62 5.58 -14.03
C ASP A 191 9.77 4.62 -13.19
N THR A 192 10.00 4.64 -11.88
CA THR A 192 9.22 3.87 -10.92
C THR A 192 7.92 4.57 -10.52
N SER A 193 7.76 5.87 -10.84
CA SER A 193 6.61 6.65 -10.42
C SER A 193 5.36 6.19 -11.17
N LEU A 194 5.48 6.02 -12.48
CA LEU A 194 4.38 5.56 -13.34
C LEU A 194 3.98 4.12 -13.00
N GLU A 195 4.96 3.22 -12.83
CA GLU A 195 4.71 1.83 -12.43
C GLU A 195 3.96 1.76 -11.09
N THR A 196 4.41 2.52 -10.09
CA THR A 196 3.77 2.58 -8.77
C THR A 196 2.32 3.07 -8.86
N LEU A 197 2.07 4.07 -9.71
CA LEU A 197 0.72 4.61 -9.90
C LEU A 197 -0.19 3.63 -10.65
N MET A 198 0.32 2.95 -11.68
CA MET A 198 -0.43 1.93 -12.40
C MET A 198 -0.76 0.74 -11.50
N PHE A 199 0.22 0.31 -10.68
CA PHE A 199 0.01 -0.73 -9.67
C PHE A 199 -1.04 -0.30 -8.64
N GLY A 200 -0.97 0.93 -8.13
CA GLY A 200 -1.96 1.50 -7.22
C GLY A 200 -3.37 1.52 -7.81
N ARG A 201 -3.51 1.87 -9.10
CA ARG A 201 -4.79 1.79 -9.81
C ARG A 201 -5.30 0.36 -9.94
N MET A 202 -4.42 -0.58 -10.28
CA MET A 202 -4.80 -2.00 -10.36
C MET A 202 -5.32 -2.51 -9.02
N ILE A 203 -4.63 -2.22 -7.92
CA ILE A 203 -5.08 -2.58 -6.57
C ILE A 203 -6.42 -1.92 -6.22
N SER A 204 -6.61 -0.63 -6.58
CA SER A 204 -7.90 0.05 -6.38
C SER A 204 -9.03 -0.63 -7.15
N ARG A 205 -8.83 -0.99 -8.42
CA ARG A 205 -9.82 -1.72 -9.23
C ARG A 205 -10.12 -3.11 -8.68
N MET A 206 -9.10 -3.80 -8.17
CA MET A 206 -9.32 -5.08 -7.48
C MET A 206 -10.17 -4.91 -6.21
N LYS A 207 -9.90 -3.87 -5.42
CA LYS A 207 -10.71 -3.52 -4.25
C LYS A 207 -12.17 -3.24 -4.62
N ASP A 208 -12.40 -2.44 -5.67
CA ASP A 208 -13.76 -2.14 -6.16
C ASP A 208 -14.47 -3.43 -6.61
N PHE A 209 -13.78 -4.30 -7.36
CA PHE A 209 -14.31 -5.59 -7.79
C PHE A 209 -14.72 -6.45 -6.60
N PHE A 210 -13.85 -6.65 -5.62
CA PHE A 210 -14.19 -7.45 -4.44
C PHE A 210 -15.30 -6.83 -3.60
N THR A 211 -15.39 -5.49 -3.56
CA THR A 211 -16.49 -4.79 -2.91
C THR A 211 -17.83 -5.10 -3.59
N ILE A 212 -17.88 -5.05 -4.91
CA ILE A 212 -19.08 -5.40 -5.69
C ILE A 212 -19.47 -6.86 -5.45
N VAL A 213 -18.52 -7.79 -5.52
CA VAL A 213 -18.75 -9.22 -5.24
C VAL A 213 -19.31 -9.40 -3.83
N GLY A 214 -18.75 -8.70 -2.83
CA GLY A 214 -19.24 -8.72 -1.46
C GLY A 214 -20.70 -8.23 -1.33
N VAL A 215 -21.04 -7.13 -1.98
CA VAL A 215 -22.41 -6.59 -1.98
C VAL A 215 -23.39 -7.57 -2.63
N VAL A 216 -23.02 -8.16 -3.77
CA VAL A 216 -23.86 -9.17 -4.47
C VAL A 216 -24.06 -10.41 -3.58
N THR A 217 -23.00 -10.89 -2.93
CA THR A 217 -23.08 -12.05 -2.02
C THR A 217 -23.98 -11.76 -0.83
N LEU A 218 -23.88 -10.57 -0.23
CA LEU A 218 -24.77 -10.13 0.85
C LEU A 218 -26.23 -10.04 0.37
N ALA A 219 -26.48 -9.53 -0.82
CA ALA A 219 -27.80 -9.46 -1.41
C ALA A 219 -28.42 -10.86 -1.59
N LEU A 220 -27.64 -11.84 -2.08
CA LEU A 220 -28.06 -13.24 -2.18
C LEU A 220 -28.40 -13.83 -0.81
N GLY A 221 -27.58 -13.57 0.22
CA GLY A 221 -27.85 -13.94 1.60
C GLY A 221 -29.15 -13.32 2.12
N GLY A 222 -29.41 -12.05 1.79
CA GLY A 222 -30.66 -11.36 2.11
C GLY A 222 -31.89 -12.00 1.46
N ILE A 223 -31.81 -12.43 0.20
CA ILE A 223 -32.87 -13.19 -0.47
C ILE A 223 -33.15 -14.51 0.29
N GLY A 224 -32.11 -15.18 0.79
CA GLY A 224 -32.23 -16.35 1.66
C GLY A 224 -33.05 -16.05 2.91
N VAL A 225 -32.73 -14.96 3.62
CA VAL A 225 -33.50 -14.52 4.81
C VAL A 225 -34.93 -14.19 4.44
N MET A 226 -35.18 -13.47 3.34
CA MET A 226 -36.52 -13.16 2.85
C MET A 226 -37.35 -14.41 2.60
N ASN A 227 -36.77 -15.45 1.97
CA ASN A 227 -37.44 -16.72 1.70
C ASN A 227 -37.82 -17.46 3.01
N ILE A 228 -36.92 -17.50 3.99
CA ILE A 228 -37.20 -18.09 5.31
C ILE A 228 -38.34 -17.35 6.00
N MET A 229 -38.32 -16.02 5.97
CA MET A 229 -39.38 -15.20 6.57
C MET A 229 -40.75 -15.41 5.88
N LEU A 230 -40.78 -15.57 4.54
CA LEU A 230 -41.99 -15.87 3.81
C LEU A 230 -42.57 -17.24 4.19
N ILE A 231 -41.74 -18.24 4.42
CA ILE A 231 -42.14 -19.55 4.92
C ILE A 231 -42.67 -19.43 6.32
N ALA A 232 -41.98 -18.73 7.23
CA ALA A 232 -42.43 -18.50 8.60
C ALA A 232 -43.79 -17.76 8.65
N VAL A 233 -44.03 -16.80 7.76
CA VAL A 233 -45.33 -16.12 7.62
C VAL A 233 -46.43 -17.10 7.21
N LYS A 234 -46.15 -18.02 6.26
CA LYS A 234 -47.12 -19.05 5.85
C LYS A 234 -47.45 -20.02 6.98
N GLU A 235 -46.44 -20.51 7.71
CA GLU A 235 -46.64 -21.43 8.84
C GLU A 235 -47.46 -20.78 9.98
N ARG A 236 -47.29 -19.44 10.22
CA ARG A 236 -47.98 -18.70 11.25
C ARG A 236 -49.24 -17.98 10.73
N THR A 237 -49.75 -18.31 9.54
CA THR A 237 -50.90 -17.64 8.92
C THR A 237 -52.14 -17.66 9.84
N ARG A 238 -52.48 -18.78 10.47
CA ARG A 238 -53.61 -18.92 11.40
C ARG A 238 -53.41 -18.04 12.66
N GLU A 239 -52.23 -18.00 13.20
CA GLU A 239 -51.91 -17.17 14.37
C GLU A 239 -52.09 -15.67 14.04
N ILE A 240 -51.62 -15.23 12.87
CA ILE A 240 -51.79 -13.86 12.37
C ILE A 240 -53.28 -13.55 12.21
N GLY A 241 -54.05 -14.51 11.66
CA GLY A 241 -55.50 -14.38 11.49
C GLY A 241 -56.25 -14.20 12.81
N VAL A 242 -55.90 -14.99 13.85
CA VAL A 242 -56.47 -14.86 15.20
C VAL A 242 -56.13 -13.52 15.81
N ARG A 243 -54.89 -13.07 15.75
CA ARG A 243 -54.51 -11.75 16.27
C ARG A 243 -55.27 -10.61 15.61
N LYS A 244 -55.44 -10.66 14.28
CA LYS A 244 -56.24 -9.65 13.56
C LYS A 244 -57.73 -9.71 13.89
N ALA A 245 -58.29 -10.90 14.07
CA ALA A 245 -59.69 -11.06 14.51
C ALA A 245 -59.91 -10.50 15.92
N LEU A 246 -58.89 -10.55 16.79
CA LEU A 246 -58.90 -9.94 18.14
C LEU A 246 -58.58 -8.43 18.14
N GLY A 247 -58.42 -7.80 16.95
CA GLY A 247 -58.26 -6.35 16.83
C GLY A 247 -56.82 -5.86 16.63
N ALA A 248 -55.86 -6.73 16.34
CA ALA A 248 -54.53 -6.28 16.03
C ALA A 248 -54.50 -5.48 14.71
N THR A 249 -53.87 -4.31 14.73
CA THR A 249 -53.76 -3.46 13.55
C THR A 249 -52.75 -4.03 12.53
N THR A 250 -52.98 -3.75 11.25
CA THR A 250 -52.04 -4.12 10.17
C THR A 250 -50.61 -3.63 10.44
N HIS A 251 -50.50 -2.42 11.00
CA HIS A 251 -49.21 -1.81 11.35
C HIS A 251 -48.49 -2.58 12.47
N SER A 252 -49.20 -3.04 13.49
CA SER A 252 -48.61 -3.83 14.58
C SER A 252 -48.03 -5.17 14.08
N ILE A 253 -48.79 -5.87 13.21
CA ILE A 253 -48.29 -7.12 12.58
C ILE A 253 -47.09 -6.84 11.70
N GLN A 254 -47.17 -5.79 10.88
CA GLN A 254 -46.04 -5.41 10.03
C GLN A 254 -44.75 -5.08 10.81
N GLN A 255 -44.86 -4.29 11.87
CA GLN A 255 -43.76 -3.97 12.76
C GLN A 255 -43.14 -5.22 13.39
N GLN A 256 -43.97 -6.12 13.89
CA GLN A 256 -43.50 -7.35 14.52
C GLN A 256 -42.65 -8.19 13.57
N PHE A 257 -43.19 -8.52 12.38
CA PHE A 257 -42.42 -9.33 11.39
C PHE A 257 -41.23 -8.60 10.81
N PHE A 258 -41.31 -7.27 10.64
CA PHE A 258 -40.17 -6.47 10.23
C PHE A 258 -39.04 -6.55 11.25
N MET A 259 -39.34 -6.35 12.53
CA MET A 259 -38.32 -6.41 13.59
C MET A 259 -37.73 -7.80 13.73
N GLU A 260 -38.55 -8.87 13.61
CA GLU A 260 -38.05 -10.26 13.63
C GLU A 260 -37.04 -10.52 12.51
N GLY A 261 -37.37 -10.15 11.27
CA GLY A 261 -36.43 -10.31 10.13
C GLY A 261 -35.21 -9.41 10.20
N PHE A 262 -35.37 -8.19 10.65
CA PHE A 262 -34.28 -7.23 10.82
C PHE A 262 -33.28 -7.69 11.88
N PHE A 263 -33.77 -8.11 13.07
CA PHE A 263 -32.89 -8.67 14.10
C PHE A 263 -32.20 -9.94 13.68
N LEU A 264 -32.90 -10.84 12.96
CA LEU A 264 -32.28 -12.05 12.42
C LEU A 264 -31.12 -11.70 11.49
N THR A 265 -31.31 -10.72 10.62
CA THR A 265 -30.27 -10.26 9.69
C THR A 265 -29.08 -9.64 10.43
N LEU A 266 -29.33 -8.79 11.44
CA LEU A 266 -28.29 -8.18 12.24
C LEU A 266 -27.48 -9.20 13.05
N LEU A 267 -28.14 -10.17 13.68
CA LEU A 267 -27.47 -11.21 14.47
C LEU A 267 -26.61 -12.13 13.59
N SER A 268 -27.17 -12.58 12.48
CA SER A 268 -26.43 -13.47 11.55
C SER A 268 -25.27 -12.73 10.88
N GLY A 269 -25.48 -11.48 10.46
CA GLY A 269 -24.43 -10.66 9.85
C GLY A 269 -23.35 -10.24 10.85
N GLY A 270 -23.75 -9.90 12.09
CA GLY A 270 -22.81 -9.61 13.18
C GLY A 270 -21.95 -10.83 13.55
N ALA A 271 -22.56 -12.00 13.62
CA ALA A 271 -21.83 -13.25 13.81
C ALA A 271 -20.86 -13.53 12.66
N GLY A 272 -21.29 -13.33 11.41
CA GLY A 272 -20.42 -13.44 10.23
C GLY A 272 -19.23 -12.48 10.26
N MET A 273 -19.45 -11.23 10.66
CA MET A 273 -18.38 -10.24 10.82
C MET A 273 -17.39 -10.67 11.90
N LEU A 274 -17.86 -11.17 13.03
CA LEU A 274 -17.02 -11.66 14.12
C LEU A 274 -16.16 -12.84 13.64
N VAL A 275 -16.75 -13.81 12.93
CA VAL A 275 -16.02 -14.93 12.34
C VAL A 275 -14.95 -14.44 11.37
N ALA A 276 -15.26 -13.46 10.52
CA ALA A 276 -14.30 -12.88 9.57
C ALA A 276 -13.10 -12.23 10.28
N VAL A 277 -13.35 -11.46 11.36
CA VAL A 277 -12.28 -10.85 12.17
C VAL A 277 -11.40 -11.92 12.83
N VAL A 278 -12.03 -12.95 13.42
CA VAL A 278 -11.30 -14.07 14.04
C VAL A 278 -10.44 -14.82 13.02
N LEU A 279 -10.97 -15.08 11.83
CA LEU A 279 -10.21 -15.71 10.75
C LEU A 279 -9.01 -14.87 10.32
N CYS A 280 -9.19 -13.54 10.15
CA CYS A 280 -8.07 -12.64 9.85
C CYS A 280 -6.98 -12.69 10.93
N GLN A 281 -7.37 -12.70 12.21
CA GLN A 281 -6.41 -12.80 13.31
C GLN A 281 -5.71 -14.17 13.34
N LEU A 282 -6.43 -15.27 13.09
CA LEU A 282 -5.84 -16.61 13.02
C LEU A 282 -4.81 -16.71 11.87
N VAL A 283 -5.13 -16.14 10.71
CA VAL A 283 -4.20 -16.10 9.58
C VAL A 283 -2.94 -15.32 9.97
N ASN A 284 -3.07 -14.20 10.68
CA ASN A 284 -1.93 -13.39 11.13
C ASN A 284 -1.04 -14.06 12.19
N LEU A 285 -1.51 -15.15 12.83
CA LEU A 285 -0.67 -15.97 13.74
C LEU A 285 0.25 -16.94 13.00
N LEU A 286 -0.01 -17.20 11.72
CA LEU A 286 0.85 -18.06 10.90
C LEU A 286 2.15 -17.34 10.55
N PRO A 287 3.29 -18.06 10.42
CA PRO A 287 4.52 -17.46 9.95
C PRO A 287 4.33 -16.99 8.50
N MET A 288 4.18 -15.69 8.31
CA MET A 288 3.96 -15.07 7.00
C MET A 288 5.27 -14.85 6.27
N PRO A 289 5.27 -14.89 4.93
CA PRO A 289 6.41 -14.43 4.13
C PRO A 289 6.77 -12.98 4.50
N ALA A 290 8.06 -12.65 4.46
CA ALA A 290 8.59 -11.34 4.87
C ALA A 290 7.99 -10.12 4.13
N ARG A 291 7.21 -10.36 3.07
CA ARG A 291 6.57 -9.34 2.23
C ARG A 291 5.06 -9.21 2.45
N PHE A 292 4.51 -9.88 3.42
CA PHE A 292 3.08 -9.86 3.70
C PHE A 292 2.82 -9.29 5.09
N ASP A 293 2.30 -8.06 5.15
CA ASP A 293 2.02 -7.34 6.41
C ASP A 293 0.82 -7.89 7.20
N GLY A 294 0.25 -9.00 6.74
CA GLY A 294 -0.92 -9.63 7.36
C GLY A 294 -2.25 -9.10 6.83
N MET A 295 -3.33 -9.68 7.35
CA MET A 295 -4.69 -9.26 7.03
C MET A 295 -5.15 -8.16 7.99
N ILE A 296 -5.24 -6.93 7.48
CA ILE A 296 -5.67 -5.76 8.25
C ILE A 296 -7.16 -5.54 8.05
N VAL A 297 -7.94 -5.65 9.12
CA VAL A 297 -9.36 -5.27 9.10
C VAL A 297 -9.45 -3.75 9.24
N SER A 298 -9.70 -3.09 8.12
CA SER A 298 -9.88 -1.63 8.13
C SER A 298 -11.24 -1.27 8.75
N TRP A 299 -11.26 -0.27 9.65
CA TRP A 299 -12.50 0.24 10.25
C TRP A 299 -13.49 0.78 9.21
N GLN A 300 -12.99 1.32 8.10
CA GLN A 300 -13.78 1.78 6.98
C GLN A 300 -14.51 0.63 6.29
N ALA A 301 -13.84 -0.49 6.05
CA ALA A 301 -14.46 -1.69 5.49
C ALA A 301 -15.53 -2.27 6.44
N ALA A 302 -15.26 -2.29 7.74
CA ALA A 302 -16.24 -2.71 8.74
C ALA A 302 -17.48 -1.84 8.74
N LEU A 303 -17.34 -0.51 8.66
CA LEU A 303 -18.47 0.41 8.57
C LEU A 303 -19.29 0.24 7.29
N VAL A 304 -18.63 0.11 6.14
CA VAL A 304 -19.31 -0.12 4.87
C VAL A 304 -20.07 -1.45 4.89
N SER A 305 -19.47 -2.51 5.44
CA SER A 305 -20.12 -3.81 5.59
C SER A 305 -21.35 -3.74 6.52
N LEU A 306 -21.24 -3.04 7.65
CA LEU A 306 -22.35 -2.84 8.59
C LEU A 306 -23.48 -2.03 7.94
N ALA A 307 -23.15 -0.94 7.25
CA ALA A 307 -24.17 -0.12 6.56
C ALA A 307 -24.89 -0.92 5.48
N THR A 308 -24.15 -1.69 4.69
CA THR A 308 -24.72 -2.57 3.67
C THR A 308 -25.62 -3.65 4.28
N LEU A 309 -25.21 -4.25 5.40
CA LEU A 309 -25.99 -5.25 6.12
C LEU A 309 -27.31 -4.66 6.65
N VAL A 310 -27.26 -3.48 7.25
CA VAL A 310 -28.48 -2.77 7.73
C VAL A 310 -29.43 -2.48 6.56
N LEU A 311 -28.89 -1.97 5.44
CA LEU A 311 -29.70 -1.67 4.26
C LEU A 311 -30.39 -2.93 3.69
N ILE A 312 -29.63 -4.00 3.55
CA ILE A 312 -30.17 -5.30 3.08
C ILE A 312 -31.21 -5.83 4.07
N GLY A 313 -30.94 -5.78 5.38
CA GLY A 313 -31.89 -6.18 6.41
C GLY A 313 -33.23 -5.44 6.33
N ILE A 314 -33.19 -4.12 6.11
CA ILE A 314 -34.42 -3.33 5.90
C ILE A 314 -35.17 -3.79 4.65
N VAL A 315 -34.49 -3.92 3.52
CA VAL A 315 -35.11 -4.29 2.24
C VAL A 315 -35.73 -5.69 2.32
N THR A 316 -34.95 -6.67 2.79
CA THR A 316 -35.37 -8.09 2.82
C THR A 316 -36.47 -8.39 3.85
N SER A 317 -36.53 -7.63 4.95
CA SER A 317 -37.56 -7.80 5.97
C SER A 317 -38.87 -7.07 5.64
N THR A 318 -38.82 -6.00 4.82
CA THR A 318 -40.00 -5.20 4.49
C THR A 318 -41.05 -5.97 3.69
N TYR A 319 -40.62 -6.75 2.68
CA TYR A 319 -41.57 -7.48 1.85
C TYR A 319 -42.33 -8.58 2.60
N PRO A 320 -41.69 -9.50 3.35
CA PRO A 320 -42.41 -10.49 4.17
C PRO A 320 -43.35 -9.86 5.23
N ALA A 321 -42.89 -8.78 5.87
CA ALA A 321 -43.65 -8.08 6.86
C ALA A 321 -44.95 -7.48 6.28
N ARG A 322 -44.90 -6.85 5.11
CA ARG A 322 -46.09 -6.38 4.38
C ARG A 322 -46.99 -7.52 4.02
N ARG A 323 -46.49 -8.62 3.51
CA ARG A 323 -47.25 -9.81 3.13
C ARG A 323 -48.03 -10.39 4.35
N ALA A 324 -47.35 -10.48 5.50
CA ALA A 324 -47.98 -10.88 6.75
C ALA A 324 -49.11 -9.92 7.18
N ALA A 325 -48.86 -8.63 7.03
CA ALA A 325 -49.82 -7.57 7.43
C ALA A 325 -51.05 -7.47 6.51
N GLU A 326 -50.96 -7.90 5.26
CA GLU A 326 -52.08 -7.85 4.28
C GLU A 326 -52.98 -9.07 4.33
N LEU A 327 -52.66 -10.15 5.08
CA LEU A 327 -53.45 -11.35 5.17
C LEU A 327 -54.88 -11.05 5.69
N PRO A 328 -55.97 -11.43 4.95
CA PRO A 328 -57.33 -11.27 5.42
C PRO A 328 -57.63 -12.23 6.58
N PRO A 329 -58.26 -11.78 7.70
CA PRO A 329 -58.57 -12.68 8.82
C PRO A 329 -59.40 -13.90 8.45
N VAL A 330 -60.34 -13.73 7.54
CA VAL A 330 -61.24 -14.82 7.08
C VAL A 330 -60.48 -15.91 6.32
N GLU A 331 -59.58 -15.53 5.42
CA GLU A 331 -58.75 -16.51 4.67
C GLU A 331 -57.74 -17.18 5.61
N ALA A 332 -57.15 -16.42 6.53
CA ALA A 332 -56.16 -16.93 7.48
C ALA A 332 -56.74 -17.99 8.43
N LEU A 333 -58.02 -17.84 8.85
CA LEU A 333 -58.72 -18.82 9.69
C LEU A 333 -59.24 -20.04 8.93
N ARG A 334 -59.42 -19.92 7.61
CA ARG A 334 -59.89 -21.02 6.74
C ARG A 334 -58.70 -21.87 6.22
N PHE A 335 -57.50 -21.48 6.48
CA PHE A 335 -56.27 -22.17 6.01
C PHE A 335 -56.09 -23.45 6.83
N GLU A 336 -56.49 -24.59 6.26
CA GLU A 336 -56.12 -25.94 6.70
C GLU A 336 -54.74 -26.27 6.10
N MET A 337 -53.80 -26.77 6.91
CA MET A 337 -52.51 -27.25 6.45
C MET A 337 -52.65 -28.54 5.68
#